data_6ba3c293a7861f5377290172d1f2ee3e
#
_entry.id   6ba3c293a7861f5377290172d1f2ee3e
#
_cell.length_a   1.000
_cell.length_b   1.000
_cell.length_c   1.000
_cell.angle_alpha   90.00
_cell.angle_beta   90.00
_cell.angle_gamma   90.00
#
_symmetry.space_group_name_H-M   'P 1'
#
loop_
_entity.id
_entity.type
_entity.pdbx_description
1 polymer ?
#
loop_
_entity_poly.entity_id
_entity_poly.type
_entity_poly.pdbx_seq_one_letter_code
_entity_poly.pdbx_strand_id
1 'polypeptide(L)'
;MRCTGADLPTDSGNLVVRAIERLAEVAGRNAGVDVELHKRIPVAAGLGGGSSDAASALLAVDELWNLAWSREALARLGAEIGSDVPLFFSMPSALVTGRGERVEPTRLAWRGWIVLVSAKLEVLTDRVYAMWRPSDRDPGVEAVPSGLLTAATADELAGYLHNGLQAAVQRAYPDMGCLLEEVGRRSERGAWISGAGSTVYVPCDSAEEAARLADRLRGMGSTATVRTVRTLDETMHNH
;
A
#
# COMPACT_ATOMS: atom_id res chain seq x y z
N MET A 1 -18.19 6.52 -14.49
CA MET A 1 -17.59 6.66 -13.13
C MET A 1 -17.46 8.14 -12.77
N ARG A 2 -17.62 8.52 -11.49
CA ARG A 2 -17.24 9.83 -10.92
C ARG A 2 -16.17 9.63 -9.88
N CYS A 3 -15.22 10.55 -9.79
CA CYS A 3 -14.17 10.53 -8.77
C CYS A 3 -14.15 11.84 -8.00
N THR A 4 -14.00 11.77 -6.67
CA THR A 4 -13.81 12.92 -5.79
C THR A 4 -12.58 12.69 -4.89
N GLY A 5 -11.97 13.77 -4.42
CA GLY A 5 -10.75 13.71 -3.58
C GLY A 5 -9.43 13.59 -4.35
N ALA A 6 -9.47 13.29 -5.65
CA ALA A 6 -8.32 13.34 -6.56
C ALA A 6 -8.80 13.52 -8.00
N ASP A 7 -7.95 14.10 -8.84
CA ASP A 7 -8.15 14.16 -10.28
C ASP A 7 -7.57 12.87 -10.89
N LEU A 8 -8.46 11.96 -11.30
CA LEU A 8 -8.11 10.65 -11.84
C LEU A 8 -8.91 10.39 -13.12
N PRO A 9 -8.37 9.61 -14.08
CA PRO A 9 -9.13 9.13 -15.22
C PRO A 9 -10.43 8.46 -14.78
N THR A 10 -11.51 8.67 -15.52
CA THR A 10 -12.82 8.05 -15.30
C THR A 10 -13.18 7.01 -16.35
N ASP A 11 -12.21 6.66 -17.18
CA ASP A 11 -12.22 5.65 -18.23
C ASP A 11 -11.31 4.45 -17.89
N SER A 12 -10.98 3.62 -18.87
CA SER A 12 -10.10 2.45 -18.73
C SER A 12 -8.65 2.76 -18.28
N GLY A 13 -8.27 4.03 -18.18
CA GLY A 13 -7.06 4.46 -17.50
C GLY A 13 -7.10 4.25 -15.98
N ASN A 14 -8.30 4.07 -15.41
CA ASN A 14 -8.50 3.83 -13.98
C ASN A 14 -8.61 2.33 -13.68
N LEU A 15 -7.90 1.86 -12.64
CA LEU A 15 -7.93 0.45 -12.25
C LEU A 15 -9.33 -0.04 -11.85
N VAL A 16 -10.17 0.82 -11.27
CA VAL A 16 -11.57 0.50 -10.92
C VAL A 16 -12.38 0.19 -12.18
N VAL A 17 -12.28 1.03 -13.20
CA VAL A 17 -12.98 0.82 -14.47
C VAL A 17 -12.51 -0.46 -15.15
N ARG A 18 -11.18 -0.64 -15.25
CA ARG A 18 -10.58 -1.86 -15.81
C ARG A 18 -11.03 -3.12 -15.09
N ALA A 19 -11.12 -3.07 -13.76
CA ALA A 19 -11.55 -4.20 -12.94
C ALA A 19 -13.01 -4.58 -13.25
N ILE A 20 -13.89 -3.60 -13.34
CA ILE A 20 -15.31 -3.82 -13.65
C ILE A 20 -15.49 -4.33 -15.10
N GLU A 21 -14.81 -3.71 -16.06
CA GLU A 21 -14.84 -4.14 -17.47
C GLU A 21 -14.37 -5.60 -17.62
N ARG A 22 -13.27 -5.95 -16.93
CA ARG A 22 -12.75 -7.31 -16.99
C ARG A 22 -13.69 -8.32 -16.33
N LEU A 23 -14.28 -7.98 -15.19
CA LEU A 23 -15.27 -8.83 -14.53
C LEU A 23 -16.51 -9.01 -15.43
N ALA A 24 -17.01 -7.94 -16.05
CA ALA A 24 -18.14 -8.00 -16.98
C ALA A 24 -17.87 -8.94 -18.16
N GLU A 25 -16.68 -8.82 -18.77
CA GLU A 25 -16.24 -9.66 -19.88
C GLU A 25 -16.26 -11.15 -19.49
N VAL A 26 -15.60 -11.52 -18.37
CA VAL A 26 -15.48 -12.92 -17.95
C VAL A 26 -16.81 -13.50 -17.46
N ALA A 27 -17.66 -12.67 -16.83
CA ALA A 27 -19.00 -13.05 -16.40
C ALA A 27 -20.04 -13.08 -17.53
N GLY A 28 -19.67 -12.68 -18.76
CA GLY A 28 -20.60 -12.57 -19.88
C GLY A 28 -21.74 -11.57 -19.63
N ARG A 29 -21.49 -10.52 -18.84
CA ARG A 29 -22.46 -9.47 -18.50
C ARG A 29 -22.27 -8.26 -19.41
N ASN A 30 -23.40 -7.76 -19.88
CA ASN A 30 -23.45 -6.51 -20.67
C ASN A 30 -24.26 -5.45 -19.90
N ALA A 31 -24.05 -5.37 -18.58
CA ALA A 31 -24.72 -4.44 -17.69
C ALA A 31 -23.70 -3.39 -17.21
N GLY A 32 -24.03 -2.12 -17.42
CA GLY A 32 -23.27 -1.00 -16.86
C GLY A 32 -23.46 -0.89 -15.34
N VAL A 33 -22.50 -0.28 -14.69
CA VAL A 33 -22.60 0.13 -13.28
C VAL A 33 -22.24 1.60 -13.14
N ASP A 34 -22.96 2.32 -12.30
CA ASP A 34 -22.57 3.65 -11.87
C ASP A 34 -21.65 3.54 -10.66
N VAL A 35 -20.47 4.15 -10.78
CA VAL A 35 -19.43 4.12 -9.75
C VAL A 35 -19.14 5.52 -9.26
N GLU A 36 -19.16 5.70 -7.94
CA GLU A 36 -18.67 6.89 -7.27
C GLU A 36 -17.47 6.52 -6.39
N LEU A 37 -16.27 7.00 -6.77
CA LEU A 37 -15.02 6.78 -6.06
C LEU A 37 -14.67 8.00 -5.21
N HIS A 38 -14.64 7.81 -3.88
CA HIS A 38 -14.16 8.82 -2.94
C HIS A 38 -12.71 8.55 -2.55
N LYS A 39 -11.76 9.16 -3.25
CA LYS A 39 -10.34 8.92 -3.05
C LYS A 39 -9.82 9.55 -1.76
N ARG A 40 -9.37 8.72 -0.82
CA ARG A 40 -8.80 9.13 0.48
C ARG A 40 -7.32 8.82 0.60
N ILE A 41 -6.87 7.71 0.02
CA ILE A 41 -5.45 7.33 -0.03
C ILE A 41 -4.79 8.17 -1.13
N PRO A 42 -3.68 8.88 -0.84
CA PRO A 42 -3.01 9.70 -1.84
C PRO A 42 -2.60 8.88 -3.07
N VAL A 43 -2.71 9.53 -4.24
CA VAL A 43 -2.30 8.92 -5.52
C VAL A 43 -0.77 8.87 -5.59
N ALA A 44 -0.22 7.83 -6.24
CA ALA A 44 1.22 7.64 -6.42
C ALA A 44 2.05 7.74 -5.13
N ALA A 45 1.47 7.31 -4.00
CA ALA A 45 2.08 7.43 -2.67
C ALA A 45 2.72 6.12 -2.15
N GLY A 46 2.76 5.05 -2.95
CA GLY A 46 3.28 3.74 -2.52
C GLY A 46 2.39 3.00 -1.50
N LEU A 47 1.13 3.40 -1.36
CA LEU A 47 0.19 2.86 -0.36
C LEU A 47 -0.85 1.89 -0.94
N GLY A 48 -0.69 1.46 -2.17
CA GLY A 48 -1.59 0.49 -2.82
C GLY A 48 -3.03 0.98 -3.03
N GLY A 49 -3.29 2.30 -2.92
CA GLY A 49 -4.65 2.84 -2.91
C GLY A 49 -5.47 2.52 -4.16
N GLY A 50 -4.87 2.57 -5.36
CA GLY A 50 -5.54 2.20 -6.61
C GLY A 50 -5.89 0.72 -6.68
N SER A 51 -4.99 -0.15 -6.19
CA SER A 51 -5.20 -1.60 -6.13
C SER A 51 -6.27 -1.97 -5.11
N SER A 52 -6.33 -1.25 -3.97
CA SER A 52 -7.40 -1.37 -2.98
C SER A 52 -8.77 -0.99 -3.55
N ASP A 53 -8.83 0.12 -4.30
CA ASP A 53 -10.05 0.57 -4.96
C ASP A 53 -10.54 -0.46 -5.98
N ALA A 54 -9.64 -1.04 -6.80
CA ALA A 54 -9.95 -2.07 -7.78
C ALA A 54 -10.46 -3.37 -7.14
N ALA A 55 -9.82 -3.84 -6.08
CA ALA A 55 -10.26 -5.01 -5.34
C ALA A 55 -11.65 -4.80 -4.73
N SER A 56 -11.89 -3.63 -4.13
CA SER A 56 -13.19 -3.26 -3.58
C SER A 56 -14.27 -3.20 -4.67
N ALA A 57 -13.92 -2.70 -5.85
CA ALA A 57 -14.85 -2.68 -6.99
C ALA A 57 -15.20 -4.09 -7.47
N LEU A 58 -14.23 -5.02 -7.54
CA LEU A 58 -14.50 -6.43 -7.89
C LEU A 58 -15.47 -7.07 -6.90
N LEU A 59 -15.25 -6.87 -5.59
CA LEU A 59 -16.13 -7.40 -4.54
C LEU A 59 -17.54 -6.82 -4.64
N ALA A 60 -17.65 -5.50 -4.76
CA ALA A 60 -18.94 -4.81 -4.81
C ALA A 60 -19.77 -5.19 -6.05
N VAL A 61 -19.11 -5.34 -7.21
CA VAL A 61 -19.80 -5.71 -8.46
C VAL A 61 -20.14 -7.20 -8.50
N ASP A 62 -19.30 -8.08 -7.92
CA ASP A 62 -19.63 -9.50 -7.72
C ASP A 62 -20.93 -9.64 -6.92
N GLU A 63 -21.03 -8.91 -5.80
CA GLU A 63 -22.25 -8.88 -4.97
C GLU A 63 -23.44 -8.27 -5.73
N LEU A 64 -23.27 -7.13 -6.36
CA LEU A 64 -24.34 -6.42 -7.12
C LEU A 64 -24.92 -7.30 -8.24
N TRP A 65 -24.09 -8.06 -8.91
CA TRP A 65 -24.52 -8.93 -10.01
C TRP A 65 -24.89 -10.35 -9.57
N ASN A 66 -24.76 -10.68 -8.26
CA ASN A 66 -24.98 -11.99 -7.69
C ASN A 66 -24.19 -13.11 -8.42
N LEU A 67 -22.91 -12.86 -8.67
CA LEU A 67 -22.05 -13.82 -9.37
C LEU A 67 -21.59 -14.94 -8.42
N ALA A 68 -21.48 -14.65 -7.12
CA ALA A 68 -21.04 -15.55 -6.05
C ALA A 68 -19.67 -16.18 -6.31
N TRP A 69 -18.73 -15.42 -6.83
CA TRP A 69 -17.36 -15.88 -7.05
C TRP A 69 -16.59 -15.97 -5.73
N SER A 70 -15.68 -16.94 -5.66
CA SER A 70 -14.80 -17.03 -4.48
C SER A 70 -13.79 -15.86 -4.46
N ARG A 71 -13.34 -15.51 -3.25
CA ARG A 71 -12.29 -14.46 -3.10
C ARG A 71 -11.03 -14.80 -3.91
N GLU A 72 -10.68 -16.09 -4.01
CA GLU A 72 -9.54 -16.56 -4.79
C GLU A 72 -9.77 -16.37 -6.30
N ALA A 73 -11.01 -16.52 -6.79
CA ALA A 73 -11.34 -16.26 -8.19
C ALA A 73 -11.24 -14.77 -8.51
N LEU A 74 -11.77 -13.91 -7.64
CA LEU A 74 -11.66 -12.46 -7.77
C LEU A 74 -10.20 -11.98 -7.64
N ALA A 75 -9.40 -12.59 -6.75
CA ALA A 75 -7.98 -12.27 -6.61
C ALA A 75 -7.19 -12.62 -7.89
N ARG A 76 -7.48 -13.78 -8.50
CA ARG A 76 -6.86 -14.14 -9.80
C ARG A 76 -7.23 -13.16 -10.90
N LEU A 77 -8.48 -12.74 -10.97
CA LEU A 77 -8.91 -11.70 -11.91
C LEU A 77 -8.21 -10.37 -11.61
N GLY A 78 -8.09 -10.02 -10.34
CA GLY A 78 -7.38 -8.83 -9.87
C GLY A 78 -5.92 -8.79 -10.30
N ALA A 79 -5.24 -9.94 -10.35
CA ALA A 79 -3.85 -10.05 -10.80
C ALA A 79 -3.67 -9.63 -12.28
N GLU A 80 -4.70 -9.75 -13.11
CA GLU A 80 -4.70 -9.28 -14.50
C GLU A 80 -4.82 -7.74 -14.59
N ILE A 81 -5.35 -7.11 -13.54
CA ILE A 81 -5.55 -5.66 -13.46
C ILE A 81 -4.32 -4.95 -12.92
N GLY A 82 -3.71 -5.52 -11.87
CA GLY A 82 -2.50 -5.00 -11.25
C GLY A 82 -1.90 -5.94 -10.24
N SER A 83 -0.57 -5.94 -10.12
CA SER A 83 0.22 -6.86 -9.28
C SER A 83 -0.19 -6.83 -7.81
N ASP A 84 -0.59 -5.66 -7.29
CA ASP A 84 -0.92 -5.50 -5.87
C ASP A 84 -2.41 -5.73 -5.58
N VAL A 85 -3.27 -5.90 -6.60
CA VAL A 85 -4.72 -6.09 -6.39
C VAL A 85 -5.02 -7.36 -5.59
N PRO A 86 -4.36 -8.52 -5.85
CA PRO A 86 -4.61 -9.74 -5.09
C PRO A 86 -4.39 -9.62 -3.58
N LEU A 87 -3.44 -8.79 -3.14
CA LEU A 87 -3.15 -8.57 -1.73
C LEU A 87 -4.41 -8.16 -0.94
N PHE A 88 -5.27 -7.32 -1.52
CA PHE A 88 -6.44 -6.77 -0.84
C PHE A 88 -7.57 -7.77 -0.62
N PHE A 89 -7.47 -8.99 -1.17
CA PHE A 89 -8.35 -10.11 -0.84
C PHE A 89 -7.86 -10.93 0.35
N SER A 90 -6.61 -10.71 0.81
CA SER A 90 -5.93 -11.48 1.86
C SER A 90 -5.50 -10.62 3.05
N MET A 91 -6.20 -9.53 3.28
CA MET A 91 -5.94 -8.63 4.43
C MET A 91 -6.20 -9.34 5.78
N PRO A 92 -5.64 -8.89 6.92
CA PRO A 92 -4.87 -7.64 7.09
C PRO A 92 -3.38 -7.76 6.77
N SER A 93 -2.82 -8.94 6.61
CA SER A 93 -1.42 -9.13 6.25
C SER A 93 -1.23 -10.41 5.45
N ALA A 94 -0.30 -10.38 4.50
CA ALA A 94 0.03 -11.51 3.65
C ALA A 94 1.50 -11.49 3.26
N LEU A 95 2.03 -12.67 2.98
CA LEU A 95 3.28 -12.84 2.25
C LEU A 95 2.98 -12.78 0.76
N VAL A 96 3.62 -11.85 0.07
CA VAL A 96 3.46 -11.65 -1.37
C VAL A 96 4.76 -12.06 -2.06
N THR A 97 4.68 -12.95 -3.03
CA THR A 97 5.83 -13.46 -3.80
C THR A 97 5.56 -13.44 -5.29
N GLY A 98 6.57 -13.84 -6.08
CA GLY A 98 6.48 -13.76 -7.54
C GLY A 98 6.54 -12.29 -8.00
N ARG A 99 5.63 -11.89 -8.89
CA ARG A 99 5.45 -10.51 -9.35
C ARG A 99 4.35 -9.75 -8.58
N GLY A 100 3.81 -10.37 -7.48
CA GLY A 100 2.68 -9.91 -6.70
C GLY A 100 1.44 -10.82 -6.78
N GLU A 101 1.46 -11.82 -7.67
CA GLU A 101 0.33 -12.72 -7.93
C GLU A 101 0.19 -13.84 -6.89
N ARG A 102 1.26 -14.16 -6.15
CA ARG A 102 1.24 -15.20 -5.12
C ARG A 102 1.07 -14.54 -3.77
N VAL A 103 -0.11 -14.65 -3.23
CA VAL A 103 -0.50 -14.02 -1.96
C VAL A 103 -0.89 -15.10 -0.97
N GLU A 104 -0.11 -15.25 0.09
CA GLU A 104 -0.37 -16.18 1.18
C GLU A 104 -0.76 -15.39 2.43
N PRO A 105 -2.01 -15.52 2.91
CA PRO A 105 -2.43 -14.88 4.15
C PRO A 105 -1.46 -15.23 5.27
N THR A 106 -1.01 -14.24 6.01
CA THR A 106 -0.11 -14.45 7.15
C THR A 106 -0.56 -13.62 8.34
N ARG A 107 -0.03 -13.97 9.51
CA ARG A 107 -0.36 -13.28 10.75
C ARG A 107 0.87 -12.58 11.29
N LEU A 108 0.85 -11.25 11.27
CA LEU A 108 1.83 -10.44 11.97
C LEU A 108 1.35 -10.23 13.41
N ALA A 109 2.19 -10.53 14.40
CA ALA A 109 1.82 -10.39 15.81
C ALA A 109 1.66 -8.93 16.24
N TRP A 110 2.53 -8.04 15.73
CA TRP A 110 2.46 -6.62 16.04
C TRP A 110 1.12 -6.00 15.61
N ARG A 111 0.54 -5.27 16.53
CA ARG A 111 -0.65 -4.42 16.31
C ARG A 111 -0.35 -3.05 16.88
N GLY A 112 -0.51 -2.01 16.09
CA GLY A 112 -0.15 -0.67 16.54
C GLY A 112 -0.64 0.41 15.59
N TRP A 113 0.09 1.49 15.60
CA TRP A 113 -0.17 2.67 14.80
C TRP A 113 0.99 2.93 13.85
N ILE A 114 0.70 3.58 12.74
CA ILE A 114 1.72 3.98 11.78
C ILE A 114 1.56 5.47 11.52
N VAL A 115 2.66 6.19 11.63
CA VAL A 115 2.73 7.58 11.16
C VAL A 115 3.18 7.56 9.71
N LEU A 116 2.35 8.10 8.82
CA LEU A 116 2.60 8.22 7.38
C LEU A 116 2.97 9.66 7.06
N VAL A 117 4.07 9.85 6.37
CA VAL A 117 4.57 11.15 5.88
C VAL A 117 4.65 11.07 4.37
N SER A 118 3.63 11.57 3.69
CA SER A 118 3.55 11.53 2.23
C SER A 118 4.08 12.83 1.64
N ALA A 119 5.16 12.76 0.87
CA ALA A 119 5.67 13.91 0.14
C ALA A 119 4.64 14.40 -0.90
N LYS A 120 4.59 15.71 -1.13
CA LYS A 120 3.86 16.31 -2.25
C LYS A 120 4.69 16.21 -3.55
N LEU A 121 5.08 14.98 -3.86
CA LEU A 121 5.92 14.62 -4.99
C LEU A 121 5.31 13.40 -5.68
N GLU A 122 5.12 13.47 -6.96
CA GLU A 122 4.73 12.31 -7.75
C GLU A 122 5.97 11.43 -8.00
N VAL A 123 5.92 10.21 -7.46
CA VAL A 123 6.96 9.21 -7.67
C VAL A 123 6.47 8.17 -8.68
N LEU A 124 7.10 8.17 -9.85
CA LEU A 124 6.81 7.21 -10.90
C LEU A 124 7.56 5.89 -10.62
N THR A 125 6.82 4.82 -10.48
CA THR A 125 7.36 3.49 -10.13
C THR A 125 8.35 2.97 -11.17
N ASP A 126 8.06 3.16 -12.47
CA ASP A 126 8.94 2.78 -13.57
C ASP A 126 10.30 3.48 -13.52
N ARG A 127 10.31 4.78 -13.18
CA ARG A 127 11.55 5.54 -12.97
C ARG A 127 12.37 5.00 -11.80
N VAL A 128 11.73 4.56 -10.72
CA VAL A 128 12.41 3.94 -9.57
C VAL A 128 13.03 2.61 -10.00
N TYR A 129 12.27 1.74 -10.68
CA TYR A 129 12.80 0.47 -11.18
C TYR A 129 13.93 0.65 -12.18
N ALA A 130 13.91 1.69 -13.03
CA ALA A 130 15.01 2.03 -13.94
C ALA A 130 16.30 2.40 -13.21
N MET A 131 16.22 2.89 -11.98
CA MET A 131 17.36 3.23 -11.13
C MET A 131 17.80 2.08 -10.20
N TRP A 132 17.04 0.98 -10.15
CA TRP A 132 17.38 -0.17 -9.33
C TRP A 132 18.61 -0.90 -9.88
N ARG A 133 19.48 -1.39 -8.97
CA ARG A 133 20.70 -2.11 -9.29
C ARG A 133 20.71 -3.46 -8.55
N PRO A 134 21.35 -4.51 -9.08
CA PRO A 134 21.50 -5.79 -8.38
C PRO A 134 22.15 -5.64 -6.99
N SER A 135 23.03 -4.65 -6.80
CA SER A 135 23.63 -4.33 -5.50
C SER A 135 22.67 -3.75 -4.46
N ASP A 136 21.46 -3.34 -4.87
CA ASP A 136 20.42 -2.86 -3.95
C ASP A 136 19.66 -4.02 -3.31
N ARG A 137 19.82 -5.22 -3.84
CA ARG A 137 19.26 -6.43 -3.25
C ARG A 137 19.99 -6.74 -1.94
N ASP A 138 19.23 -6.88 -0.87
CA ASP A 138 19.80 -7.37 0.39
C ASP A 138 20.14 -8.86 0.24
N PRO A 139 21.42 -9.25 0.31
CA PRO A 139 21.81 -10.65 0.14
C PRO A 139 21.34 -11.56 1.28
N GLY A 140 20.91 -10.98 2.41
CA GLY A 140 20.39 -11.71 3.57
C GLY A 140 18.88 -11.98 3.55
N VAL A 141 18.14 -11.40 2.61
CA VAL A 141 16.67 -11.56 2.53
C VAL A 141 16.30 -12.53 1.41
N GLU A 142 16.58 -13.82 1.62
CA GLU A 142 16.04 -14.89 0.76
C GLU A 142 14.68 -15.41 1.24
N ALA A 143 14.33 -15.16 2.51
CA ALA A 143 13.06 -15.55 3.11
C ALA A 143 12.60 -14.49 4.12
N VAL A 144 11.31 -14.47 4.42
CA VAL A 144 10.76 -13.65 5.51
C VAL A 144 11.41 -14.05 6.83
N PRO A 145 12.09 -13.15 7.55
CA PRO A 145 12.68 -13.48 8.83
C PRO A 145 11.59 -13.98 9.79
N SER A 146 11.82 -15.12 10.43
CA SER A 146 10.84 -15.73 11.36
C SER A 146 10.43 -14.76 12.49
N GLY A 147 11.37 -13.93 12.95
CA GLY A 147 11.14 -12.90 13.97
C GLY A 147 10.20 -11.78 13.50
N LEU A 148 10.09 -11.51 12.20
CA LEU A 148 9.16 -10.49 11.68
C LEU A 148 7.71 -10.81 12.06
N LEU A 149 7.28 -12.06 11.92
CA LEU A 149 5.90 -12.47 12.19
C LEU A 149 5.57 -12.47 13.68
N THR A 150 6.58 -12.65 14.54
CA THR A 150 6.44 -12.73 16.01
C THR A 150 6.78 -11.42 16.72
N ALA A 151 7.29 -10.42 16.01
CA ALA A 151 7.56 -9.10 16.57
C ALA A 151 6.31 -8.55 17.25
N ALA A 152 6.41 -8.22 18.54
CA ALA A 152 5.29 -7.78 19.37
C ALA A 152 5.30 -6.27 19.59
N THR A 153 6.44 -5.60 19.39
CA THR A 153 6.60 -4.16 19.55
C THR A 153 7.06 -3.50 18.25
N ALA A 154 6.86 -2.20 18.15
CA ALA A 154 7.33 -1.42 17.00
C ALA A 154 8.87 -1.42 16.89
N ASP A 155 9.59 -1.50 18.01
CA ASP A 155 11.06 -1.59 18.01
C ASP A 155 11.54 -2.94 17.48
N GLU A 156 10.92 -4.05 17.91
CA GLU A 156 11.21 -5.37 17.35
C GLU A 156 10.89 -5.43 15.86
N LEU A 157 9.72 -4.91 15.45
CA LEU A 157 9.33 -4.85 14.06
C LEU A 157 10.33 -4.05 13.22
N ALA A 158 10.78 -2.90 13.72
CA ALA A 158 11.73 -2.02 13.06
C ALA A 158 13.03 -2.73 12.67
N GLY A 159 13.48 -3.69 13.49
CA GLY A 159 14.67 -4.50 13.21
C GLY A 159 14.56 -5.41 11.99
N TYR A 160 13.35 -5.65 11.48
CA TYR A 160 13.08 -6.50 10.32
C TYR A 160 12.59 -5.73 9.10
N LEU A 161 12.26 -4.43 9.25
CA LEU A 161 11.76 -3.63 8.14
C LEU A 161 12.87 -3.32 7.14
N HIS A 162 12.63 -3.65 5.89
CA HIS A 162 13.53 -3.39 4.78
C HIS A 162 12.74 -3.00 3.54
N ASN A 163 13.32 -2.15 2.69
CA ASN A 163 12.78 -1.84 1.37
C ASN A 163 13.88 -1.92 0.31
N GLY A 164 13.87 -2.97 -0.49
CA GLY A 164 14.82 -3.19 -1.58
C GLY A 164 14.80 -2.14 -2.70
N LEU A 165 13.80 -1.25 -2.71
CA LEU A 165 13.73 -0.11 -3.63
C LEU A 165 14.29 1.17 -3.02
N GLN A 166 14.59 1.22 -1.71
CA GLN A 166 14.94 2.47 -1.01
C GLN A 166 16.12 3.20 -1.67
N ALA A 167 17.21 2.49 -1.97
CA ALA A 167 18.37 3.10 -2.63
C ALA A 167 18.06 3.59 -4.05
N ALA A 168 17.21 2.87 -4.78
CA ALA A 168 16.75 3.29 -6.10
C ALA A 168 15.84 4.53 -6.03
N VAL A 169 14.95 4.60 -5.02
CA VAL A 169 14.11 5.79 -4.78
C VAL A 169 14.97 7.01 -4.50
N GLN A 170 15.96 6.89 -3.62
CA GLN A 170 16.86 8.00 -3.28
C GLN A 170 17.67 8.48 -4.49
N ARG A 171 18.07 7.57 -5.39
CA ARG A 171 18.75 7.94 -6.64
C ARG A 171 17.83 8.63 -7.64
N ALA A 172 16.60 8.13 -7.78
CA ALA A 172 15.62 8.68 -8.71
C ALA A 172 15.04 10.03 -8.23
N TYR A 173 14.90 10.16 -6.91
CA TYR A 173 14.27 11.29 -6.24
C TYR A 173 15.04 11.66 -4.96
N PRO A 174 16.09 12.50 -5.06
CA PRO A 174 16.93 12.88 -3.91
C PRO A 174 16.14 13.50 -2.75
N ASP A 175 15.06 14.22 -3.04
CA ASP A 175 14.18 14.82 -2.03
C ASP A 175 13.52 13.74 -1.12
N MET A 176 13.31 12.54 -1.66
CA MET A 176 12.83 11.40 -0.84
C MET A 176 13.90 10.91 0.14
N GLY A 177 15.18 11.01 -0.24
CA GLY A 177 16.30 10.75 0.66
C GLY A 177 16.33 11.73 1.82
N CYS A 178 16.23 13.03 1.52
CA CYS A 178 16.16 14.08 2.54
C CYS A 178 14.95 13.89 3.48
N LEU A 179 13.78 13.56 2.93
CA LEU A 179 12.59 13.29 3.73
C LEU A 179 12.79 12.09 4.65
N LEU A 180 13.33 10.98 4.12
CA LEU A 180 13.59 9.76 4.88
C LEU A 180 14.53 10.02 6.07
N GLU A 181 15.64 10.72 5.83
CA GLU A 181 16.62 11.08 6.86
C GLU A 181 16.02 11.99 7.93
N GLU A 182 15.23 12.99 7.52
CA GLU A 182 14.60 13.94 8.45
C GLU A 182 13.54 13.24 9.32
N VAL A 183 12.70 12.37 8.73
CA VAL A 183 11.71 11.60 9.48
C VAL A 183 12.42 10.62 10.41
N GLY A 184 13.45 9.90 9.94
CA GLY A 184 14.24 8.96 10.74
C GLY A 184 14.87 9.63 11.95
N ARG A 185 15.49 10.80 11.77
CA ARG A 185 16.11 11.56 12.85
C ARG A 185 15.11 12.04 13.91
N ARG A 186 13.88 12.40 13.49
CA ARG A 186 12.82 12.85 14.43
C ARG A 186 12.07 11.71 15.11
N SER A 187 12.06 10.53 14.50
CA SER A 187 11.35 9.36 15.05
C SER A 187 12.13 8.65 16.15
N GLU A 188 13.47 8.79 16.18
CA GLU A 188 14.38 8.08 17.09
C GLU A 188 14.41 6.54 16.90
N ARG A 189 13.51 5.98 16.08
CA ARG A 189 13.40 4.54 15.77
C ARG A 189 13.89 4.20 14.36
N GLY A 190 13.92 5.18 13.47
CA GLY A 190 14.14 5.01 12.05
C GLY A 190 12.88 5.31 11.24
N ALA A 191 13.00 5.21 9.92
CA ALA A 191 11.91 5.43 9.00
C ALA A 191 12.12 4.61 7.72
N TRP A 192 11.05 4.27 7.04
CA TRP A 192 11.07 3.43 5.84
C TRP A 192 10.19 4.00 4.74
N ILE A 193 10.61 3.84 3.49
CA ILE A 193 9.78 4.20 2.34
C ILE A 193 8.79 3.06 2.05
N SER A 194 7.54 3.38 1.80
CA SER A 194 6.52 2.43 1.39
C SER A 194 6.58 2.20 -0.13
N GLY A 195 6.93 0.97 -0.54
CA GLY A 195 7.06 0.63 -1.96
C GLY A 195 8.05 1.53 -2.70
N ALA A 196 7.62 2.08 -3.82
CA ALA A 196 8.40 3.07 -4.58
C ALA A 196 8.30 4.50 -4.01
N GLY A 197 7.56 4.74 -2.95
CA GLY A 197 7.27 6.08 -2.40
C GLY A 197 5.97 6.64 -3.00
N SER A 198 5.59 7.85 -2.70
CA SER A 198 6.26 8.96 -2.00
C SER A 198 6.03 8.98 -0.47
N THR A 199 5.56 7.90 0.13
CA THR A 199 5.29 7.87 1.58
C THR A 199 6.45 7.24 2.34
N VAL A 200 6.88 7.95 3.38
CA VAL A 200 7.75 7.44 4.44
C VAL A 200 6.85 7.07 5.64
N TYR A 201 7.16 5.97 6.32
CA TYR A 201 6.37 5.54 7.47
C TYR A 201 7.21 5.18 8.67
N VAL A 202 6.59 5.28 9.86
CA VAL A 202 7.18 4.91 11.15
C VAL A 202 6.14 4.13 11.96
N PRO A 203 6.42 2.88 12.38
CA PRO A 203 5.55 2.13 13.28
C PRO A 203 5.62 2.71 14.69
N CYS A 204 4.49 2.66 15.42
CA CYS A 204 4.32 3.12 16.80
C CYS A 204 3.44 2.12 17.56
N ASP A 205 3.72 1.91 18.85
CA ASP A 205 2.97 0.95 19.65
C ASP A 205 1.63 1.49 20.16
N SER A 206 1.50 2.82 20.28
CA SER A 206 0.26 3.43 20.79
C SER A 206 -0.19 4.63 19.98
N ALA A 207 -1.48 5.01 20.17
CA ALA A 207 -2.06 6.22 19.59
C ALA A 207 -1.35 7.49 20.07
N GLU A 208 -0.98 7.52 21.35
CA GLU A 208 -0.31 8.65 21.99
C GLU A 208 1.10 8.84 21.44
N GLU A 209 1.84 7.75 21.23
CA GLU A 209 3.16 7.77 20.60
C GLU A 209 3.05 8.30 19.17
N ALA A 210 2.12 7.74 18.37
CA ALA A 210 1.89 8.17 17.00
C ALA A 210 1.47 9.65 16.92
N ALA A 211 0.63 10.13 17.84
CA ALA A 211 0.22 11.53 17.88
C ALA A 211 1.39 12.47 18.20
N ARG A 212 2.21 12.14 19.21
CA ARG A 212 3.41 12.93 19.54
C ARG A 212 4.40 12.98 18.37
N LEU A 213 4.63 11.86 17.72
CA LEU A 213 5.51 11.83 16.54
C LEU A 213 4.91 12.65 15.38
N ALA A 214 3.63 12.49 15.09
CA ALA A 214 2.95 13.25 14.05
C ALA A 214 3.05 14.76 14.28
N ASP A 215 2.91 15.23 15.53
CA ASP A 215 3.05 16.65 15.87
C ASP A 215 4.48 17.15 15.65
N ARG A 216 5.50 16.38 16.03
CA ARG A 216 6.90 16.70 15.71
C ARG A 216 7.16 16.80 14.21
N LEU A 217 6.52 15.90 13.42
CA LEU A 217 6.72 15.84 11.96
C LEU A 217 5.94 16.91 11.20
N ARG A 218 4.77 17.36 11.70
CA ARG A 218 4.03 18.50 11.09
C ARG A 218 4.82 19.79 11.09
N GLY A 219 5.75 19.95 12.02
CA GLY A 219 6.68 21.09 12.08
C GLY A 219 7.75 21.11 10.98
N MET A 220 7.80 20.11 10.08
CA MET A 220 8.77 20.03 8.97
C MET A 220 8.44 20.95 7.79
N GLY A 221 7.34 21.69 7.84
CA GLY A 221 6.90 22.57 6.74
C GLY A 221 5.85 21.94 5.82
N SER A 222 5.47 22.68 4.79
CA SER A 222 4.32 22.35 3.92
C SER A 222 4.59 21.30 2.81
N THR A 223 5.78 20.69 2.77
CA THR A 223 6.22 19.81 1.68
C THR A 223 5.68 18.38 1.79
N ALA A 224 5.12 18.02 2.94
CA ALA A 224 4.56 16.69 3.18
C ALA A 224 3.23 16.75 3.94
N THR A 225 2.43 15.69 3.81
CA THR A 225 1.23 15.46 4.60
C THR A 225 1.49 14.40 5.63
N VAL A 226 1.20 14.68 6.91
CA VAL A 226 1.36 13.73 8.01
C VAL A 226 0.00 13.18 8.44
N ARG A 227 -0.12 11.86 8.46
CA ARG A 227 -1.32 11.14 8.91
C ARG A 227 -0.94 10.04 9.90
N THR A 228 -1.85 9.73 10.82
CA THR A 228 -1.75 8.55 11.68
C THR A 228 -2.81 7.54 11.25
N VAL A 229 -2.44 6.28 11.16
CA VAL A 229 -3.34 5.18 10.83
C VAL A 229 -3.10 4.04 11.82
N ARG A 230 -4.13 3.23 12.03
CA ARG A 230 -4.07 2.03 12.86
C ARG A 230 -3.98 0.79 11.96
N THR A 231 -3.26 -0.23 12.41
CA THR A 231 -3.29 -1.55 11.76
C THR A 231 -4.68 -2.16 11.86
N LEU A 232 -5.12 -2.83 10.79
CA LEU A 232 -6.37 -3.59 10.83
C LEU A 232 -6.21 -4.79 11.77
N ASP A 233 -7.30 -5.15 12.46
CA ASP A 233 -7.45 -6.42 13.14
C ASP A 233 -8.44 -7.33 12.37
N GLU A 234 -8.45 -8.62 12.68
CA GLU A 234 -9.27 -9.61 11.99
C GLU A 234 -10.77 -9.37 12.13
N THR A 235 -11.18 -8.62 13.14
CA THR A 235 -12.60 -8.34 13.43
C THR A 235 -13.17 -7.25 12.53
N MET A 236 -12.32 -6.44 11.91
CA MET A 236 -12.72 -5.33 11.04
C MET A 236 -13.02 -5.74 9.59
N HIS A 237 -12.87 -7.03 9.25
CA HIS A 237 -13.07 -7.53 7.88
C HIS A 237 -14.50 -7.95 7.54
N ASN A 238 -15.43 -7.89 8.46
CA ASN A 238 -16.81 -8.39 8.32
C ASN A 238 -17.85 -7.25 8.17
N HIS A 239 -17.44 -6.07 7.67
CA HIS A 239 -18.40 -4.99 7.39
C HIS A 239 -18.16 -4.39 6.02
#